data_87e13ea9d78e2b8e667f7330b918d3e4
#
_entry.id   87e13ea9d78e2b8e667f7330b918d3e4
#
_cell.length_a   1.000
_cell.length_b   1.000
_cell.length_c   1.000
_cell.angle_alpha   90.00
_cell.angle_beta   90.00
_cell.angle_gamma   90.00
#
_symmetry.space_group_name_H-M   'P 1'
#
loop_
_entity.id
_entity.type
_entity.pdbx_description
1 polymer ?
#
loop_
_entity_poly.entity_id
_entity_poly.type
_entity_poly.pdbx_seq_one_letter_code
_entity_poly.pdbx_strand_id
1 'polypeptide(L)'
;MAITTSRWQLEKLYSIGKVGQTINRLRKELDQLQTDQPPVSSYLTHLERIKCHVEELADFVYCLYAEDVSRHEVGRLLEQTEILQASLRMTETVFEERLRKLSEAEWITLQSDSPSYYLTERRAIMERRLPAEQEQMIQALAIDGFSGWEQLYEQRLTGLRIPLEEEVTIGHALHQAFHGATRNDRQAAATAFAKTCAAERDDFAMILNRIAGFRLQVYTKRGWEDPLTELCEQNRMQRTTIKAMLAAIDQNRPLFQSYYERKLRLAHVTEPEWHDLEANTFTSRGYVSYIEAQSIILHQFDRLHPRLANFTKTVFEKGWIDAENRPSKAEGGFCASFPVAKESRIFMTYREAYPDVVTLAHELGHAYHNLLLHDLPFLDQIKGTSSAETASTFMENLVLDAVIEQSASEEKLAMLEIKISEGLKYVGTIPNMFRFEQRFYSERRQGPVSSDRIAELMREEDARFYGDVLTEPDPYKWIFVGHFYDTEKPFYNIPYTVGYLLSNHLYPEVKQSNEAFTGQFEPLLRASGQATIEELIEQYVDGEPDSITFWQQALEPLLSAIEMYLQETAGLID
;
A
#
# COMPACT_ATOMS: atom_id res chain seq x y z
N MET A 1 21.87 -8.25 -26.84
CA MET A 1 20.70 -8.08 -25.95
C MET A 1 19.46 -7.99 -26.81
N ALA A 2 18.43 -8.79 -26.52
CA ALA A 2 17.13 -8.64 -27.18
C ALA A 2 16.59 -7.25 -26.79
N ILE A 3 15.97 -6.54 -27.74
CA ILE A 3 15.33 -5.24 -27.48
C ILE A 3 14.17 -5.52 -26.55
N THR A 4 14.33 -5.16 -25.27
CA THR A 4 13.26 -5.23 -24.28
C THR A 4 12.29 -4.10 -24.58
N THR A 5 11.04 -4.44 -24.88
CA THR A 5 10.01 -3.44 -25.12
C THR A 5 9.67 -2.75 -23.80
N SER A 6 9.44 -1.42 -23.83
CA SER A 6 8.93 -0.66 -22.68
C SER A 6 7.41 -0.78 -22.53
N ARG A 7 6.78 -1.67 -23.28
CA ARG A 7 5.34 -1.99 -23.21
C ARG A 7 5.11 -3.46 -22.93
N TRP A 8 4.14 -3.73 -22.09
CA TRP A 8 3.68 -5.10 -21.83
C TRP A 8 2.88 -5.70 -22.99
N GLN A 9 2.61 -7.01 -22.91
CA GLN A 9 1.89 -7.76 -23.93
C GLN A 9 0.68 -8.45 -23.27
N LEU A 10 -0.37 -7.67 -23.00
CA LEU A 10 -1.58 -8.15 -22.32
C LEU A 10 -2.38 -9.16 -23.16
N GLU A 11 -2.33 -9.04 -24.48
CA GLU A 11 -3.03 -9.94 -25.40
C GLU A 11 -2.60 -11.40 -25.32
N LYS A 12 -1.43 -11.67 -24.70
CA LYS A 12 -0.97 -13.04 -24.42
C LYS A 12 -1.73 -13.69 -23.26
N LEU A 13 -2.34 -12.91 -22.38
CA LEU A 13 -3.13 -13.40 -21.24
C LEU A 13 -4.58 -13.64 -21.65
N TYR A 14 -5.23 -12.61 -22.16
CA TYR A 14 -6.62 -12.66 -22.61
C TYR A 14 -6.84 -11.90 -23.91
N SER A 15 -7.76 -12.40 -24.73
CA SER A 15 -8.26 -11.63 -25.87
C SER A 15 -9.35 -10.66 -25.43
N ILE A 16 -9.15 -9.36 -25.64
CA ILE A 16 -10.10 -8.29 -25.26
C ILE A 16 -11.52 -8.61 -25.77
N GLY A 17 -11.64 -9.09 -27.02
CA GLY A 17 -12.94 -9.45 -27.62
C GLY A 17 -13.68 -10.61 -26.91
N LYS A 18 -13.00 -11.35 -26.03
CA LYS A 18 -13.58 -12.47 -25.28
C LYS A 18 -13.86 -12.13 -23.80
N VAL A 19 -13.42 -10.98 -23.31
CA VAL A 19 -13.58 -10.57 -21.90
C VAL A 19 -15.05 -10.61 -21.49
N GLY A 20 -15.95 -9.98 -22.26
CA GLY A 20 -17.39 -10.00 -21.95
C GLY A 20 -18.00 -11.40 -21.93
N GLN A 21 -17.51 -12.33 -22.77
CA GLN A 21 -17.94 -13.74 -22.72
C GLN A 21 -17.45 -14.42 -21.44
N THR A 22 -16.23 -14.14 -21.02
CA THR A 22 -15.65 -14.68 -19.78
C THR A 22 -16.39 -14.17 -18.56
N ILE A 23 -16.71 -12.86 -18.48
CA ILE A 23 -17.54 -12.27 -17.44
C ILE A 23 -18.89 -13.00 -17.34
N ASN A 24 -19.58 -13.16 -18.46
CA ASN A 24 -20.88 -13.84 -18.48
C ASN A 24 -20.81 -15.31 -18.06
N ARG A 25 -19.73 -16.00 -18.41
CA ARG A 25 -19.49 -17.39 -17.98
C ARG A 25 -19.29 -17.45 -16.47
N LEU A 26 -18.37 -16.64 -15.91
CA LEU A 26 -18.08 -16.63 -14.49
C LEU A 26 -19.31 -16.24 -13.65
N ARG A 27 -20.11 -15.27 -14.11
CA ARG A 27 -21.39 -14.90 -13.46
C ARG A 27 -22.34 -16.10 -13.38
N LYS A 28 -22.51 -16.83 -14.48
CA LYS A 28 -23.34 -18.05 -14.49
C LYS A 28 -22.81 -19.12 -13.54
N GLU A 29 -21.49 -19.29 -13.44
CA GLU A 29 -20.87 -20.24 -12.53
C GLU A 29 -21.10 -19.83 -11.06
N LEU A 30 -21.05 -18.53 -10.72
CA LEU A 30 -21.41 -18.01 -9.39
C LEU A 30 -22.90 -18.24 -9.07
N ASP A 31 -23.81 -17.89 -9.99
CA ASP A 31 -25.25 -18.09 -9.82
C ASP A 31 -25.59 -19.58 -9.62
N GLN A 32 -24.93 -20.46 -10.38
CA GLN A 32 -25.10 -21.90 -10.25
C GLN A 32 -24.58 -22.42 -8.91
N LEU A 33 -23.41 -21.95 -8.45
CA LEU A 33 -22.84 -22.36 -7.16
C LEU A 33 -23.75 -21.96 -5.99
N GLN A 34 -24.37 -20.78 -6.06
CA GLN A 34 -25.34 -20.32 -5.07
C GLN A 34 -26.64 -21.15 -5.09
N THR A 35 -27.08 -21.59 -6.27
CA THR A 35 -28.32 -22.35 -6.45
C THR A 35 -28.16 -23.82 -6.05
N ASP A 36 -27.12 -24.48 -6.54
CA ASP A 36 -26.91 -25.94 -6.38
C ASP A 36 -26.44 -26.31 -4.97
N GLN A 37 -25.77 -25.39 -4.28
CA GLN A 37 -25.28 -25.55 -2.91
C GLN A 37 -24.66 -26.94 -2.63
N PRO A 38 -23.62 -27.35 -3.37
CA PRO A 38 -22.98 -28.66 -3.18
C PRO A 38 -22.41 -28.82 -1.75
N PRO A 39 -21.94 -30.00 -1.33
CA PRO A 39 -21.24 -30.15 -0.05
C PRO A 39 -20.15 -29.10 0.16
N VAL A 40 -19.91 -28.68 1.41
CA VAL A 40 -19.04 -27.51 1.73
C VAL A 40 -17.63 -27.65 1.16
N SER A 41 -17.03 -28.84 1.16
CA SER A 41 -15.73 -29.09 0.54
C SER A 41 -15.73 -28.84 -0.97
N SER A 42 -16.76 -29.36 -1.66
CA SER A 42 -16.93 -29.12 -3.10
C SER A 42 -17.24 -27.66 -3.41
N TYR A 43 -18.03 -27.00 -2.55
CA TYR A 43 -18.31 -25.56 -2.67
C TYR A 43 -17.02 -24.76 -2.59
N LEU A 44 -16.15 -25.03 -1.60
CA LEU A 44 -14.85 -24.38 -1.43
C LEU A 44 -13.98 -24.52 -2.69
N THR A 45 -13.86 -25.71 -3.24
CA THR A 45 -13.05 -25.97 -4.45
C THR A 45 -13.57 -25.16 -5.66
N HIS A 46 -14.90 -25.10 -5.83
CA HIS A 46 -15.49 -24.30 -6.91
C HIS A 46 -15.31 -22.80 -6.68
N LEU A 47 -15.55 -22.34 -5.44
CA LEU A 47 -15.38 -20.94 -5.06
C LEU A 47 -13.96 -20.46 -5.28
N GLU A 48 -12.97 -21.22 -4.81
CA GLU A 48 -11.54 -20.91 -4.98
C GLU A 48 -11.18 -20.75 -6.47
N ARG A 49 -11.59 -21.72 -7.30
CA ARG A 49 -11.34 -21.66 -8.74
C ARG A 49 -12.01 -20.44 -9.39
N ILE A 50 -13.27 -20.17 -9.06
CA ILE A 50 -14.00 -19.03 -9.64
C ILE A 50 -13.38 -17.72 -9.16
N LYS A 51 -13.06 -17.61 -7.87
CA LYS A 51 -12.41 -16.41 -7.29
C LYS A 51 -11.09 -16.12 -8.00
N CYS A 52 -10.23 -17.11 -8.17
CA CYS A 52 -8.97 -16.97 -8.88
C CYS A 52 -9.17 -16.39 -10.30
N HIS A 53 -10.14 -16.88 -11.05
CA HIS A 53 -10.43 -16.38 -12.40
C HIS A 53 -11.08 -14.99 -12.41
N VAL A 54 -11.91 -14.66 -11.41
CA VAL A 54 -12.56 -13.34 -11.30
C VAL A 54 -11.50 -12.27 -10.99
N GLU A 55 -10.63 -12.51 -10.01
CA GLU A 55 -9.59 -11.57 -9.62
C GLU A 55 -8.57 -11.38 -10.77
N GLU A 56 -8.12 -12.46 -11.42
CA GLU A 56 -7.21 -12.35 -12.56
C GLU A 56 -7.84 -11.58 -13.73
N LEU A 57 -9.14 -11.77 -13.98
CA LEU A 57 -9.85 -11.03 -15.03
C LEU A 57 -10.04 -9.55 -14.68
N ALA A 58 -10.30 -9.24 -13.42
CA ALA A 58 -10.39 -7.86 -12.94
C ALA A 58 -9.04 -7.14 -13.08
N ASP A 59 -7.95 -7.78 -12.66
CA ASP A 59 -6.59 -7.27 -12.84
C ASP A 59 -6.25 -7.04 -14.32
N PHE A 60 -6.64 -7.97 -15.20
CA PHE A 60 -6.45 -7.80 -16.62
C PHE A 60 -7.19 -6.57 -17.19
N VAL A 61 -8.46 -6.40 -16.81
CA VAL A 61 -9.26 -5.24 -17.25
C VAL A 61 -8.71 -3.94 -16.67
N TYR A 62 -8.26 -3.96 -15.42
CA TYR A 62 -7.59 -2.80 -14.81
C TYR A 62 -6.28 -2.44 -15.53
N CYS A 63 -5.46 -3.43 -15.91
CA CYS A 63 -4.27 -3.20 -16.73
C CYS A 63 -4.61 -2.54 -18.07
N LEU A 64 -5.67 -2.98 -18.75
CA LEU A 64 -6.15 -2.35 -20.00
C LEU A 64 -6.62 -0.91 -19.78
N TYR A 65 -7.28 -0.63 -18.67
CA TYR A 65 -7.71 0.71 -18.30
C TYR A 65 -6.52 1.62 -17.99
N ALA A 66 -5.57 1.12 -17.19
CA ALA A 66 -4.37 1.88 -16.83
C ALA A 66 -3.48 2.19 -18.06
N GLU A 67 -3.44 1.29 -19.03
CA GLU A 67 -2.71 1.49 -20.29
C GLU A 67 -3.19 2.72 -21.07
N ASP A 68 -4.51 2.95 -21.09
CA ASP A 68 -5.14 4.10 -21.76
C ASP A 68 -6.54 4.38 -21.17
N VAL A 69 -6.61 5.35 -20.24
CA VAL A 69 -7.84 5.75 -19.56
C VAL A 69 -8.88 6.40 -20.48
N SER A 70 -8.51 6.78 -21.71
CA SER A 70 -9.42 7.39 -22.69
C SER A 70 -10.31 6.36 -23.43
N ARG A 71 -10.05 5.05 -23.25
CA ARG A 71 -10.76 3.99 -23.94
C ARG A 71 -12.11 3.68 -23.28
N HIS A 72 -13.16 4.32 -23.76
CA HIS A 72 -14.54 4.13 -23.21
C HIS A 72 -15.04 2.68 -23.21
N GLU A 73 -14.62 1.85 -24.16
CA GLU A 73 -14.98 0.43 -24.16
C GLU A 73 -14.36 -0.34 -23.00
N VAL A 74 -13.15 0.05 -22.55
CA VAL A 74 -12.48 -0.55 -21.40
C VAL A 74 -13.15 -0.11 -20.09
N GLY A 75 -13.56 1.17 -19.98
CA GLY A 75 -14.32 1.66 -18.84
C GLY A 75 -15.61 0.85 -18.59
N ARG A 76 -16.33 0.45 -19.66
CA ARG A 76 -17.49 -0.43 -19.52
C ARG A 76 -17.14 -1.85 -19.07
N LEU A 77 -15.99 -2.37 -19.47
CA LEU A 77 -15.52 -3.68 -19.00
C LEU A 77 -15.13 -3.61 -17.52
N LEU A 78 -14.52 -2.50 -17.08
CA LEU A 78 -14.18 -2.27 -15.67
C LEU A 78 -15.44 -2.32 -14.80
N GLU A 79 -16.48 -1.56 -15.16
CA GLU A 79 -17.78 -1.60 -14.46
C GLU A 79 -18.38 -3.03 -14.41
N GLN A 80 -18.28 -3.78 -15.50
CA GLN A 80 -18.78 -5.17 -15.53
C GLN A 80 -17.97 -6.11 -14.64
N THR A 81 -16.66 -5.91 -14.50
CA THR A 81 -15.82 -6.70 -13.58
C THR A 81 -16.11 -6.34 -12.12
N GLU A 82 -16.36 -5.08 -11.80
CA GLU A 82 -16.81 -4.64 -10.46
C GLU A 82 -18.12 -5.30 -10.03
N ILE A 83 -19.11 -5.37 -10.95
CA ILE A 83 -20.37 -6.09 -10.71
C ILE A 83 -20.10 -7.60 -10.50
N LEU A 84 -19.18 -8.19 -11.26
CA LEU A 84 -18.81 -9.59 -11.09
C LEU A 84 -18.14 -9.85 -9.74
N GLN A 85 -17.25 -8.98 -9.30
CA GLN A 85 -16.62 -9.04 -7.98
C GLN A 85 -17.65 -8.87 -6.85
N ALA A 86 -18.63 -8.01 -7.01
CA ALA A 86 -19.75 -7.90 -6.06
C ALA A 86 -20.54 -9.22 -5.96
N SER A 87 -20.82 -9.88 -7.10
CA SER A 87 -21.46 -11.21 -7.11
C SER A 87 -20.61 -12.29 -6.45
N LEU A 88 -19.27 -12.22 -6.59
CA LEU A 88 -18.32 -13.10 -5.91
C LEU A 88 -18.41 -12.90 -4.39
N ARG A 89 -18.37 -11.65 -3.89
CA ARG A 89 -18.49 -11.34 -2.45
C ARG A 89 -19.81 -11.89 -1.85
N MET A 90 -20.90 -11.80 -2.59
CA MET A 90 -22.17 -12.42 -2.16
C MET A 90 -22.06 -13.95 -2.04
N THR A 91 -21.38 -14.59 -2.98
CA THR A 91 -21.15 -16.04 -2.98
C THR A 91 -20.23 -16.47 -1.81
N GLU A 92 -19.21 -15.66 -1.50
CA GLU A 92 -18.36 -15.86 -0.32
C GLU A 92 -19.17 -15.75 0.99
N THR A 93 -20.06 -14.77 1.09
CA THR A 93 -20.96 -14.64 2.26
C THR A 93 -21.84 -15.88 2.45
N VAL A 94 -22.36 -16.46 1.36
CA VAL A 94 -23.13 -17.73 1.43
C VAL A 94 -22.24 -18.88 1.92
N PHE A 95 -21.01 -18.97 1.45
CA PHE A 95 -20.04 -19.97 1.90
C PHE A 95 -19.72 -19.83 3.39
N GLU A 96 -19.43 -18.62 3.84
CA GLU A 96 -19.15 -18.31 5.24
C GLU A 96 -20.32 -18.69 6.15
N GLU A 97 -21.55 -18.40 5.76
CA GLU A 97 -22.76 -18.80 6.49
C GLU A 97 -22.85 -20.33 6.64
N ARG A 98 -22.44 -21.06 5.60
CA ARG A 98 -22.43 -22.54 5.64
C ARG A 98 -21.31 -23.06 6.55
N LEU A 99 -20.12 -22.44 6.53
CA LEU A 99 -19.03 -22.76 7.47
C LEU A 99 -19.48 -22.58 8.92
N ARG A 100 -20.20 -21.49 9.21
CA ARG A 100 -20.71 -21.18 10.55
C ARG A 100 -21.67 -22.23 11.08
N LYS A 101 -22.42 -22.88 10.19
CA LYS A 101 -23.43 -23.89 10.54
C LYS A 101 -22.88 -25.30 10.70
N LEU A 102 -21.59 -25.54 10.37
CA LEU A 102 -20.98 -26.86 10.52
C LEU A 102 -20.92 -27.27 11.99
N SER A 103 -21.29 -28.52 12.27
CA SER A 103 -20.99 -29.15 13.54
C SER A 103 -19.47 -29.33 13.70
N GLU A 104 -19.00 -29.52 14.94
CA GLU A 104 -17.58 -29.74 15.21
C GLU A 104 -17.03 -30.98 14.48
N ALA A 105 -17.81 -32.04 14.35
CA ALA A 105 -17.41 -33.24 13.61
C ALA A 105 -17.25 -32.98 12.11
N GLU A 106 -18.16 -32.23 11.50
CA GLU A 106 -18.08 -31.83 10.08
C GLU A 106 -16.88 -30.89 9.84
N TRP A 107 -16.63 -29.99 10.78
CA TRP A 107 -15.49 -29.09 10.72
C TRP A 107 -14.16 -29.84 10.76
N ILE A 108 -13.99 -30.79 11.72
CA ILE A 108 -12.78 -31.62 11.82
C ILE A 108 -12.57 -32.40 10.52
N THR A 109 -13.65 -32.95 9.93
CA THR A 109 -13.58 -33.66 8.66
C THR A 109 -13.13 -32.74 7.54
N LEU A 110 -13.72 -31.55 7.43
CA LEU A 110 -13.35 -30.56 6.40
C LEU A 110 -11.88 -30.14 6.52
N GLN A 111 -11.39 -29.88 7.73
CA GLN A 111 -10.00 -29.52 7.98
C GLN A 111 -9.02 -30.68 7.70
N SER A 112 -9.44 -31.93 7.93
CA SER A 112 -8.63 -33.11 7.62
C SER A 112 -8.51 -33.32 6.11
N ASP A 113 -9.59 -33.10 5.37
CA ASP A 113 -9.66 -33.34 3.92
C ASP A 113 -9.06 -32.16 3.11
N SER A 114 -9.16 -30.96 3.64
CA SER A 114 -8.69 -29.72 3.02
C SER A 114 -8.10 -28.78 4.07
N PRO A 115 -6.92 -29.12 4.63
CA PRO A 115 -6.28 -28.26 5.61
C PRO A 115 -5.93 -26.91 4.94
N SER A 116 -6.47 -25.82 5.52
CA SER A 116 -6.31 -24.48 4.96
C SER A 116 -6.30 -23.45 6.08
N TYR A 117 -5.31 -22.57 6.04
CA TYR A 117 -5.26 -21.39 6.90
C TYR A 117 -6.49 -20.52 6.70
N TYR A 118 -6.87 -20.30 5.43
CA TYR A 118 -8.07 -19.53 5.05
C TYR A 118 -9.33 -20.00 5.78
N LEU A 119 -9.59 -21.32 5.83
CA LEU A 119 -10.77 -21.85 6.52
C LEU A 119 -10.76 -21.54 8.02
N THR A 120 -9.61 -21.74 8.67
CA THR A 120 -9.44 -21.47 10.10
C THR A 120 -9.65 -20.00 10.41
N GLU A 121 -9.06 -19.12 9.58
CA GLU A 121 -9.20 -17.67 9.70
C GLU A 121 -10.66 -17.25 9.49
N ARG A 122 -11.34 -17.72 8.43
CA ARG A 122 -12.75 -17.39 8.16
C ARG A 122 -13.66 -17.82 9.31
N ARG A 123 -13.48 -19.02 9.85
CA ARG A 123 -14.27 -19.49 11.00
C ARG A 123 -14.10 -18.56 12.21
N ALA A 124 -12.87 -18.23 12.56
CA ALA A 124 -12.57 -17.32 13.68
C ALA A 124 -13.16 -15.92 13.49
N ILE A 125 -13.12 -15.39 12.26
CA ILE A 125 -13.74 -14.10 11.92
C ILE A 125 -15.26 -14.18 12.11
N MET A 126 -15.91 -15.24 11.63
CA MET A 126 -17.34 -15.38 11.69
C MET A 126 -17.91 -15.55 13.10
N GLU A 127 -17.15 -16.13 14.03
CA GLU A 127 -17.54 -16.20 15.43
C GLU A 127 -17.72 -14.79 16.06
N ARG A 128 -17.08 -13.78 15.49
CA ARG A 128 -17.13 -12.38 15.92
C ARG A 128 -18.09 -11.50 15.10
N ARG A 129 -18.80 -12.09 14.11
CA ARG A 129 -19.81 -11.41 13.29
C ARG A 129 -21.21 -11.55 13.88
N LEU A 130 -22.09 -10.67 13.47
CA LEU A 130 -23.53 -10.75 13.77
C LEU A 130 -24.17 -11.96 13.06
N PRO A 131 -25.41 -12.35 13.47
CA PRO A 131 -26.19 -13.29 12.67
C PRO A 131 -26.32 -12.84 11.21
N ALA A 132 -26.37 -13.80 10.28
CA ALA A 132 -26.32 -13.54 8.84
C ALA A 132 -27.36 -12.54 8.34
N GLU A 133 -28.60 -12.62 8.83
CA GLU A 133 -29.66 -11.68 8.45
C GLU A 133 -29.29 -10.23 8.79
N GLN A 134 -28.61 -10.01 9.92
CA GLN A 134 -28.18 -8.67 10.33
C GLN A 134 -26.98 -8.21 9.50
N GLU A 135 -25.98 -9.06 9.22
CA GLU A 135 -24.86 -8.72 8.35
C GLU A 135 -25.33 -8.41 6.93
N GLN A 136 -26.26 -9.20 6.37
CA GLN A 136 -26.86 -8.92 5.06
C GLN A 136 -27.63 -7.60 5.03
N MET A 137 -28.36 -7.28 6.09
CA MET A 137 -29.05 -5.99 6.20
C MET A 137 -28.04 -4.84 6.25
N ILE A 138 -26.94 -4.97 7.04
CA ILE A 138 -25.88 -3.97 7.11
C ILE A 138 -25.25 -3.78 5.73
N GLN A 139 -24.94 -4.87 5.01
CA GLN A 139 -24.36 -4.81 3.68
C GLN A 139 -25.29 -4.12 2.67
N ALA A 140 -26.58 -4.44 2.70
CA ALA A 140 -27.56 -3.80 1.82
C ALA A 140 -27.70 -2.30 2.09
N LEU A 141 -27.69 -1.88 3.36
CA LEU A 141 -27.75 -0.47 3.75
C LEU A 141 -26.44 0.28 3.53
N ALA A 142 -25.30 -0.43 3.50
CA ALA A 142 -23.99 0.15 3.29
C ALA A 142 -23.80 0.72 1.88
N ILE A 143 -24.51 0.19 0.87
CA ILE A 143 -24.37 0.64 -0.52
C ILE A 143 -24.55 2.17 -0.61
N ASP A 144 -25.68 2.67 -0.13
CA ASP A 144 -25.96 4.11 -0.15
C ASP A 144 -25.56 4.83 1.15
N GLY A 145 -25.60 4.12 2.29
CA GLY A 145 -25.37 4.70 3.62
C GLY A 145 -23.91 4.76 4.04
N PHE A 146 -23.01 4.07 3.35
CA PHE A 146 -21.59 3.99 3.68
C PHE A 146 -20.71 4.24 2.43
N SER A 147 -20.74 3.33 1.45
CA SER A 147 -19.92 3.45 0.23
C SER A 147 -20.29 4.66 -0.62
N GLY A 148 -21.55 5.11 -0.57
CA GLY A 148 -21.97 6.34 -1.23
C GLY A 148 -21.26 7.61 -0.72
N TRP A 149 -20.76 7.61 0.53
CA TRP A 149 -19.98 8.73 1.06
C TRP A 149 -18.55 8.75 0.52
N GLU A 150 -17.95 7.60 0.30
CA GLU A 150 -16.64 7.49 -0.38
C GLU A 150 -16.73 7.96 -1.83
N GLN A 151 -17.77 7.54 -2.56
CA GLN A 151 -18.02 8.02 -3.93
C GLN A 151 -18.22 9.54 -3.98
N LEU A 152 -18.93 10.10 -3.00
CA LEU A 152 -19.08 11.56 -2.88
C LEU A 152 -17.75 12.24 -2.60
N TYR A 153 -16.91 11.66 -1.72
CA TYR A 153 -15.56 12.14 -1.45
C TYR A 153 -14.73 12.21 -2.74
N GLU A 154 -14.66 11.12 -3.49
CA GLU A 154 -13.91 11.05 -4.74
C GLU A 154 -14.39 12.08 -5.77
N GLN A 155 -15.72 12.19 -5.93
CA GLN A 155 -16.32 13.18 -6.83
C GLN A 155 -15.97 14.62 -6.42
N ARG A 156 -16.05 14.93 -5.12
CA ARG A 156 -15.70 16.26 -4.60
C ARG A 156 -14.22 16.54 -4.76
N LEU A 157 -13.35 15.60 -4.38
CA LEU A 157 -11.89 15.75 -4.46
C LEU A 157 -11.42 15.96 -5.91
N THR A 158 -11.87 15.12 -6.82
CA THR A 158 -11.49 15.23 -8.24
C THR A 158 -12.09 16.46 -8.92
N GLY A 159 -13.20 16.97 -8.39
CA GLY A 159 -13.84 18.21 -8.83
C GLY A 159 -13.16 19.48 -8.32
N LEU A 160 -12.32 19.41 -7.28
CA LEU A 160 -11.64 20.59 -6.75
C LEU A 160 -10.70 21.22 -7.78
N ARG A 161 -10.72 22.54 -7.86
CA ARG A 161 -9.81 23.32 -8.67
C ARG A 161 -9.08 24.34 -7.79
N ILE A 162 -7.77 24.33 -7.91
CA ILE A 162 -6.88 25.22 -7.15
C ILE A 162 -6.47 26.36 -8.08
N PRO A 163 -6.75 27.61 -7.71
CA PRO A 163 -6.40 28.78 -8.53
C PRO A 163 -4.91 29.10 -8.39
N LEU A 164 -4.12 28.73 -9.39
CA LEU A 164 -2.74 29.16 -9.60
C LEU A 164 -2.71 30.17 -10.76
N GLU A 165 -1.68 30.13 -11.63
CA GLU A 165 -1.71 30.89 -12.88
C GLU A 165 -2.88 30.46 -13.77
N GLU A 166 -3.18 29.14 -13.75
CA GLU A 166 -4.39 28.53 -14.30
C GLU A 166 -5.08 27.70 -13.21
N GLU A 167 -6.34 27.34 -13.42
CA GLU A 167 -7.03 26.42 -12.52
C GLU A 167 -6.47 24.99 -12.71
N VAL A 168 -5.91 24.43 -11.65
CA VAL A 168 -5.31 23.09 -11.67
C VAL A 168 -6.06 22.12 -10.75
N THR A 169 -5.82 20.81 -10.93
CA THR A 169 -6.32 19.77 -10.01
C THR A 169 -5.60 19.83 -8.67
N ILE A 170 -6.20 19.26 -7.63
CA ILE A 170 -5.59 19.18 -6.29
C ILE A 170 -4.25 18.41 -6.32
N GLY A 171 -4.16 17.32 -7.08
CA GLY A 171 -2.92 16.57 -7.25
C GLY A 171 -1.80 17.37 -7.89
N HIS A 172 -2.13 18.18 -8.90
CA HIS A 172 -1.15 19.06 -9.54
C HIS A 172 -0.67 20.17 -8.58
N ALA A 173 -1.60 20.78 -7.82
CA ALA A 173 -1.25 21.81 -6.83
C ALA A 173 -0.35 21.25 -5.72
N LEU A 174 -0.64 20.05 -5.21
CA LEU A 174 0.21 19.37 -4.22
C LEU A 174 1.59 19.03 -4.80
N HIS A 175 1.64 18.53 -6.03
CA HIS A 175 2.92 18.29 -6.69
C HIS A 175 3.74 19.58 -6.80
N GLN A 176 3.13 20.70 -7.16
CA GLN A 176 3.82 21.99 -7.19
C GLN A 176 4.22 22.48 -5.79
N ALA A 177 3.37 22.24 -4.77
CA ALA A 177 3.71 22.60 -3.38
C ALA A 177 4.93 21.84 -2.85
N PHE A 178 5.10 20.58 -3.22
CA PHE A 178 6.24 19.77 -2.78
C PHE A 178 7.48 19.91 -3.67
N HIS A 179 7.29 20.02 -4.99
CA HIS A 179 8.36 19.89 -5.98
C HIS A 179 8.50 21.10 -6.92
N GLY A 180 7.82 22.21 -6.64
CA GLY A 180 7.97 23.44 -7.41
C GLY A 180 9.41 23.93 -7.48
N ALA A 181 9.81 24.51 -8.62
CA ALA A 181 11.21 24.82 -8.94
C ALA A 181 11.86 25.77 -7.92
N THR A 182 11.10 26.72 -7.36
CA THR A 182 11.57 27.63 -6.32
C THR A 182 10.71 27.51 -5.06
N ARG A 183 11.25 27.93 -3.91
CA ARG A 183 10.46 28.00 -2.67
C ARG A 183 9.22 28.89 -2.82
N ASN A 184 9.33 29.98 -3.58
CA ASN A 184 8.19 30.88 -3.83
C ASN A 184 7.07 30.16 -4.61
N ASP A 185 7.41 29.34 -5.60
CA ASP A 185 6.43 28.57 -6.36
C ASP A 185 5.74 27.54 -5.44
N ARG A 186 6.52 26.85 -4.60
CA ARG A 186 5.98 25.89 -3.62
C ARG A 186 5.05 26.58 -2.61
N GLN A 187 5.47 27.71 -2.05
CA GLN A 187 4.67 28.48 -1.10
C GLN A 187 3.39 29.03 -1.73
N ALA A 188 3.45 29.52 -2.97
CA ALA A 188 2.27 29.99 -3.69
C ALA A 188 1.26 28.86 -3.90
N ALA A 189 1.72 27.68 -4.32
CA ALA A 189 0.89 26.50 -4.49
C ALA A 189 0.29 26.02 -3.15
N ALA A 190 1.10 25.95 -2.10
CA ALA A 190 0.66 25.56 -0.75
C ALA A 190 -0.40 26.54 -0.19
N THR A 191 -0.20 27.85 -0.39
CA THR A 191 -1.15 28.88 0.05
C THR A 191 -2.49 28.78 -0.69
N ALA A 192 -2.46 28.60 -2.01
CA ALA A 192 -3.66 28.43 -2.82
C ALA A 192 -4.41 27.14 -2.44
N PHE A 193 -3.66 26.05 -2.25
CA PHE A 193 -4.19 24.77 -1.76
C PHE A 193 -4.88 24.93 -0.40
N ALA A 194 -4.19 25.51 0.59
CA ALA A 194 -4.74 25.70 1.94
C ALA A 194 -6.01 26.56 1.93
N LYS A 195 -6.05 27.63 1.11
CA LYS A 195 -7.22 28.48 0.96
C LYS A 195 -8.42 27.73 0.38
N THR A 196 -8.21 26.90 -0.63
CA THR A 196 -9.28 26.10 -1.23
C THR A 196 -9.78 25.04 -0.25
N CYS A 197 -8.88 24.32 0.42
CA CYS A 197 -9.25 23.34 1.44
C CYS A 197 -10.01 23.97 2.61
N ALA A 198 -9.62 25.17 3.05
CA ALA A 198 -10.34 25.90 4.09
C ALA A 198 -11.79 26.25 3.71
N ALA A 199 -12.07 26.50 2.44
CA ALA A 199 -13.42 26.80 1.96
C ALA A 199 -14.31 25.54 1.90
N GLU A 200 -13.72 24.37 1.65
CA GLU A 200 -14.43 23.11 1.42
C GLU A 200 -14.44 22.17 2.64
N ARG A 201 -13.70 22.50 3.69
CA ARG A 201 -13.42 21.62 4.84
C ARG A 201 -14.65 21.07 5.53
N ASP A 202 -15.75 21.82 5.58
CA ASP A 202 -16.97 21.40 6.27
C ASP A 202 -17.66 20.25 5.54
N ASP A 203 -17.64 20.25 4.21
CA ASP A 203 -18.18 19.17 3.40
C ASP A 203 -17.35 17.88 3.58
N PHE A 204 -16.02 17.98 3.52
CA PHE A 204 -15.13 16.85 3.77
C PHE A 204 -15.24 16.33 5.20
N ALA A 205 -15.36 17.21 6.20
CA ALA A 205 -15.58 16.82 7.58
C ALA A 205 -16.92 16.07 7.75
N MET A 206 -17.97 16.50 7.05
CA MET A 206 -19.26 15.80 7.06
C MET A 206 -19.09 14.38 6.50
N ILE A 207 -18.46 14.23 5.35
CA ILE A 207 -18.22 12.91 4.71
C ILE A 207 -17.46 12.00 5.67
N LEU A 208 -16.32 12.45 6.19
CA LEU A 208 -15.48 11.69 7.12
C LEU A 208 -16.25 11.26 8.38
N ASN A 209 -17.03 12.17 8.96
CA ASN A 209 -17.89 11.87 10.10
C ASN A 209 -18.95 10.82 9.80
N ARG A 210 -19.51 10.79 8.57
CA ARG A 210 -20.53 9.81 8.18
C ARG A 210 -19.91 8.43 8.01
N ILE A 211 -18.76 8.33 7.35
CA ILE A 211 -18.02 7.08 7.20
C ILE A 211 -17.65 6.50 8.57
N ALA A 212 -16.96 7.27 9.41
CA ALA A 212 -16.57 6.80 10.73
C ALA A 212 -17.77 6.50 11.63
N GLY A 213 -18.86 7.30 11.52
CA GLY A 213 -20.09 7.09 12.28
C GLY A 213 -20.79 5.78 11.94
N PHE A 214 -20.90 5.44 10.65
CA PHE A 214 -21.47 4.17 10.20
C PHE A 214 -20.63 3.01 10.72
N ARG A 215 -19.32 3.04 10.50
CA ARG A 215 -18.38 2.01 10.96
C ARG A 215 -18.45 1.78 12.47
N LEU A 216 -18.45 2.84 13.27
CA LEU A 216 -18.58 2.75 14.73
C LEU A 216 -19.91 2.15 15.19
N GLN A 217 -21.03 2.42 14.49
CA GLN A 217 -22.32 1.78 14.77
C GLN A 217 -22.27 0.28 14.50
N VAL A 218 -21.66 -0.14 13.38
CA VAL A 218 -21.48 -1.56 13.06
C VAL A 218 -20.61 -2.23 14.13
N TYR A 219 -19.50 -1.63 14.52
CA TYR A 219 -18.63 -2.15 15.59
C TYR A 219 -19.37 -2.31 16.91
N THR A 220 -20.16 -1.31 17.29
CA THR A 220 -20.98 -1.38 18.49
C THR A 220 -21.97 -2.55 18.43
N LYS A 221 -22.60 -2.79 17.28
CA LYS A 221 -23.53 -3.92 17.09
C LYS A 221 -22.83 -5.28 17.16
N ARG A 222 -21.60 -5.37 16.64
CA ARG A 222 -20.75 -6.57 16.71
C ARG A 222 -20.13 -6.78 18.10
N GLY A 223 -20.26 -5.83 19.03
CA GLY A 223 -19.63 -5.88 20.35
C GLY A 223 -18.13 -5.59 20.31
N TRP A 224 -17.66 -4.91 19.28
CA TRP A 224 -16.24 -4.54 19.16
C TRP A 224 -15.98 -3.22 19.89
N GLU A 225 -15.24 -3.30 20.97
CA GLU A 225 -14.87 -2.11 21.75
C GLU A 225 -13.70 -1.35 21.10
N ASP A 226 -12.76 -2.07 20.49
CA ASP A 226 -11.58 -1.51 19.84
C ASP A 226 -11.85 -1.22 18.37
N PRO A 227 -11.70 0.03 17.89
CA PRO A 227 -11.86 0.36 16.47
C PRO A 227 -10.81 -0.28 15.56
N LEU A 228 -9.68 -0.76 16.13
CA LEU A 228 -8.63 -1.45 15.38
C LEU A 228 -8.92 -2.93 15.11
N THR A 229 -10.01 -3.48 15.61
CA THR A 229 -10.34 -4.90 15.44
C THR A 229 -10.38 -5.29 13.96
N GLU A 230 -11.05 -4.49 13.11
CA GLU A 230 -11.13 -4.77 11.67
C GLU A 230 -9.77 -4.67 10.97
N LEU A 231 -8.98 -3.64 11.29
CA LEU A 231 -7.61 -3.51 10.81
C LEU A 231 -6.76 -4.73 11.15
N CYS A 232 -6.79 -5.15 12.42
CA CYS A 232 -6.01 -6.30 12.90
C CYS A 232 -6.43 -7.61 12.21
N GLU A 233 -7.74 -7.80 11.98
CA GLU A 233 -8.24 -8.95 11.23
C GLU A 233 -7.77 -8.93 9.77
N GLN A 234 -7.93 -7.82 9.07
CA GLN A 234 -7.59 -7.71 7.65
C GLN A 234 -6.08 -7.85 7.37
N ASN A 235 -5.25 -7.44 8.33
CA ASN A 235 -3.80 -7.46 8.19
C ASN A 235 -3.12 -8.59 8.99
N ARG A 236 -3.91 -9.48 9.60
CA ARG A 236 -3.40 -10.63 10.36
C ARG A 236 -2.32 -10.24 11.37
N MET A 237 -2.59 -9.21 12.18
CA MET A 237 -1.64 -8.70 13.17
C MET A 237 -2.31 -8.32 14.49
N GLN A 238 -1.53 -8.30 15.56
CA GLN A 238 -1.99 -7.96 16.89
C GLN A 238 -1.78 -6.47 17.20
N ARG A 239 -2.63 -5.95 18.07
CA ARG A 239 -2.49 -4.58 18.56
C ARG A 239 -1.20 -4.33 19.36
N THR A 240 -0.71 -5.35 20.06
CA THR A 240 0.55 -5.29 20.82
C THR A 240 1.74 -5.04 19.92
N THR A 241 1.77 -5.69 18.76
CA THR A 241 2.75 -5.51 17.68
C THR A 241 2.77 -4.06 17.19
N ILE A 242 1.60 -3.49 16.87
CA ILE A 242 1.48 -2.09 16.46
C ILE A 242 1.99 -1.14 17.56
N LYS A 243 1.66 -1.39 18.82
CA LYS A 243 2.11 -0.57 19.95
C LYS A 243 3.61 -0.58 20.13
N ALA A 244 4.24 -1.77 20.09
CA ALA A 244 5.68 -1.91 20.22
C ALA A 244 6.42 -1.18 19.09
N MET A 245 5.95 -1.37 17.85
CA MET A 245 6.46 -0.68 16.66
C MET A 245 6.39 0.85 16.81
N LEU A 246 5.23 1.39 17.17
CA LEU A 246 5.05 2.83 17.35
C LEU A 246 5.91 3.39 18.49
N ALA A 247 6.13 2.61 19.55
CA ALA A 247 7.01 3.00 20.66
C ALA A 247 8.48 3.07 20.22
N ALA A 248 8.94 2.13 19.40
CA ALA A 248 10.29 2.17 18.83
C ALA A 248 10.49 3.40 17.92
N ILE A 249 9.53 3.70 17.07
CA ILE A 249 9.54 4.91 16.23
C ILE A 249 9.64 6.18 17.10
N ASP A 250 8.82 6.26 18.16
CA ASP A 250 8.79 7.44 19.04
C ASP A 250 10.11 7.70 19.76
N GLN A 251 10.86 6.65 20.11
CA GLN A 251 12.17 6.78 20.74
C GLN A 251 13.23 7.39 19.80
N ASN A 252 13.05 7.26 18.50
CA ASN A 252 14.00 7.74 17.48
C ASN A 252 13.64 9.12 16.89
N ARG A 253 12.51 9.72 17.30
CA ARG A 253 12.08 11.05 16.80
C ARG A 253 13.17 12.13 16.87
N PRO A 254 13.98 12.26 17.94
CA PRO A 254 15.01 13.30 17.98
C PRO A 254 16.01 13.21 16.80
N LEU A 255 16.35 12.00 16.36
CA LEU A 255 17.24 11.82 15.21
C LEU A 255 16.54 12.20 13.90
N PHE A 256 15.26 11.86 13.74
CA PHE A 256 14.46 12.28 12.58
C PHE A 256 14.35 13.80 12.51
N GLN A 257 14.10 14.47 13.64
CA GLN A 257 14.08 15.93 13.73
C GLN A 257 15.44 16.54 13.36
N SER A 258 16.53 15.97 13.84
CA SER A 258 17.88 16.43 13.48
C SER A 258 18.18 16.36 11.97
N TYR A 259 17.63 15.35 11.28
CA TYR A 259 17.71 15.28 9.81
C TYR A 259 16.98 16.45 9.14
N TYR A 260 15.71 16.68 9.52
CA TYR A 260 14.93 17.78 8.95
C TYR A 260 15.54 19.13 9.24
N GLU A 261 16.00 19.38 10.48
CA GLU A 261 16.73 20.61 10.83
C GLU A 261 17.96 20.82 9.97
N ARG A 262 18.74 19.75 9.72
CA ARG A 262 19.93 19.79 8.88
C ARG A 262 19.56 20.10 7.44
N LYS A 263 18.59 19.39 6.88
CA LYS A 263 18.10 19.55 5.50
C LYS A 263 17.62 20.98 5.26
N LEU A 264 16.75 21.49 6.14
CA LEU A 264 16.18 22.84 6.04
C LEU A 264 17.25 23.94 6.18
N ARG A 265 18.24 23.74 7.06
CA ARG A 265 19.36 24.67 7.21
C ARG A 265 20.21 24.72 5.93
N LEU A 266 20.51 23.60 5.32
CA LEU A 266 21.24 23.51 4.04
C LEU A 266 20.45 24.16 2.90
N ALA A 267 19.13 24.06 2.94
CA ALA A 267 18.24 24.75 2.00
C ALA A 267 18.02 26.25 2.32
N HIS A 268 18.71 26.79 3.36
CA HIS A 268 18.57 28.18 3.82
C HIS A 268 17.15 28.61 4.16
N VAL A 269 16.34 27.68 4.70
CA VAL A 269 14.96 27.94 5.13
C VAL A 269 14.96 28.36 6.60
N THR A 270 14.49 29.57 6.91
CA THR A 270 14.48 30.12 8.26
C THR A 270 13.13 29.94 9.00
N GLU A 271 12.04 29.89 8.27
CA GLU A 271 10.69 29.64 8.76
C GLU A 271 10.11 28.47 7.96
N PRO A 272 10.39 27.20 8.38
CA PRO A 272 9.96 26.03 7.66
C PRO A 272 8.46 25.78 7.77
N GLU A 273 7.82 25.56 6.64
CA GLU A 273 6.46 25.10 6.53
C GLU A 273 6.41 23.67 5.93
N TRP A 274 5.27 23.02 6.00
CA TRP A 274 5.10 21.64 5.57
C TRP A 274 5.58 21.36 4.12
N HIS A 275 5.43 22.32 3.22
CA HIS A 275 5.86 22.21 1.81
C HIS A 275 7.38 22.29 1.61
N ASP A 276 8.15 22.65 2.64
CA ASP A 276 9.61 22.65 2.58
C ASP A 276 10.22 21.28 2.89
N LEU A 277 9.47 20.38 3.54
CA LEU A 277 9.98 19.07 3.98
C LEU A 277 10.42 18.15 2.85
N GLU A 278 9.69 18.17 1.73
CA GLU A 278 9.95 17.32 0.56
C GLU A 278 10.91 17.97 -0.46
N ALA A 279 11.27 19.25 -0.26
CA ALA A 279 12.17 19.94 -1.16
C ALA A 279 13.57 19.31 -1.15
N ASN A 280 14.09 18.94 -2.31
CA ASN A 280 15.43 18.41 -2.43
C ASN A 280 16.49 19.49 -2.15
N THR A 281 17.45 19.19 -1.25
CA THR A 281 18.59 20.06 -0.98
C THR A 281 19.69 19.82 -2.00
N PHE A 282 19.89 18.56 -2.35
CA PHE A 282 20.84 18.13 -3.37
C PHE A 282 20.09 17.62 -4.60
N THR A 283 20.60 17.96 -5.78
CA THR A 283 19.95 17.57 -7.04
C THR A 283 20.71 16.39 -7.64
N SER A 284 20.02 15.27 -7.81
CA SER A 284 20.53 14.22 -8.67
C SER A 284 20.52 14.70 -10.12
N ARG A 285 21.69 14.65 -10.76
CA ARG A 285 21.87 14.99 -12.17
C ARG A 285 21.81 13.75 -13.07
N GLY A 286 21.60 12.58 -12.47
CA GLY A 286 21.66 11.31 -13.16
C GLY A 286 20.45 11.10 -14.07
N TYR A 287 20.69 11.23 -15.37
CA TYR A 287 19.80 10.64 -16.38
C TYR A 287 20.09 9.14 -16.42
N VAL A 288 19.07 8.33 -16.17
CA VAL A 288 19.17 6.87 -16.22
C VAL A 288 18.16 6.35 -17.24
N SER A 289 18.65 5.93 -18.37
CA SER A 289 17.76 5.30 -19.37
C SER A 289 17.14 4.00 -18.85
N TYR A 290 15.99 3.62 -19.39
CA TYR A 290 15.30 2.38 -18.99
C TYR A 290 16.20 1.13 -19.15
N ILE A 291 17.10 1.11 -20.15
CA ILE A 291 18.06 0.01 -20.37
C ILE A 291 19.15 0.00 -19.29
N GLU A 292 19.63 1.16 -18.89
CA GLU A 292 20.59 1.27 -17.78
C GLU A 292 19.95 0.83 -16.46
N ALA A 293 18.71 1.25 -16.19
CA ALA A 293 17.95 0.80 -15.03
C ALA A 293 17.84 -0.72 -14.95
N GLN A 294 17.50 -1.37 -16.06
CA GLN A 294 17.48 -2.84 -16.14
C GLN A 294 18.86 -3.45 -15.81
N SER A 295 19.92 -2.83 -16.29
CA SER A 295 21.28 -3.32 -16.04
C SER A 295 21.68 -3.15 -14.59
N ILE A 296 21.35 -2.02 -13.96
CA ILE A 296 21.59 -1.73 -12.54
C ILE A 296 20.87 -2.77 -11.68
N ILE A 297 19.56 -2.94 -11.91
CA ILE A 297 18.72 -3.86 -11.13
C ILE A 297 19.19 -5.30 -11.30
N LEU A 298 19.42 -5.77 -12.53
CA LEU A 298 19.89 -7.13 -12.77
C LEU A 298 21.22 -7.40 -12.10
N HIS A 299 22.15 -6.43 -12.12
CA HIS A 299 23.44 -6.58 -11.47
C HIS A 299 23.31 -6.70 -9.95
N GLN A 300 22.45 -5.90 -9.31
CA GLN A 300 22.26 -5.96 -7.86
C GLN A 300 21.50 -7.24 -7.44
N PHE A 301 20.52 -7.64 -8.22
CA PHE A 301 19.76 -8.86 -7.96
C PHE A 301 20.62 -10.14 -8.15
N ASP A 302 21.55 -10.14 -9.10
CA ASP A 302 22.50 -11.25 -9.30
C ASP A 302 23.51 -11.35 -8.15
N ARG A 303 23.96 -10.21 -7.62
CA ARG A 303 24.83 -10.17 -6.42
C ARG A 303 24.11 -10.72 -5.19
N LEU A 304 22.81 -10.49 -5.05
CA LEU A 304 22.02 -11.03 -3.96
C LEU A 304 21.77 -12.53 -4.15
N HIS A 305 21.15 -12.92 -5.26
CA HIS A 305 20.91 -14.33 -5.54
C HIS A 305 20.58 -14.56 -7.04
N PRO A 306 21.19 -15.56 -7.72
CA PRO A 306 20.97 -15.83 -9.14
C PRO A 306 19.52 -16.16 -9.53
N ARG A 307 18.74 -16.74 -8.62
CA ARG A 307 17.31 -17.05 -8.84
C ARG A 307 16.51 -15.76 -9.07
N LEU A 308 16.74 -14.73 -8.25
CA LEU A 308 16.09 -13.44 -8.38
C LEU A 308 16.46 -12.76 -9.71
N ALA A 309 17.76 -12.75 -10.07
CA ALA A 309 18.23 -12.19 -11.33
C ALA A 309 17.64 -12.92 -12.55
N ASN A 310 17.57 -14.25 -12.53
CA ASN A 310 16.99 -15.03 -13.61
C ASN A 310 15.49 -14.78 -13.78
N PHE A 311 14.76 -14.63 -12.68
CA PHE A 311 13.35 -14.23 -12.70
C PHE A 311 13.19 -12.83 -13.32
N THR A 312 13.94 -11.85 -12.83
CA THR A 312 13.89 -10.47 -13.33
C THR A 312 14.25 -10.37 -14.82
N LYS A 313 15.25 -11.13 -15.25
CA LYS A 313 15.57 -11.25 -16.67
C LYS A 313 14.39 -11.79 -17.49
N THR A 314 13.69 -12.80 -16.95
CA THR A 314 12.48 -13.36 -17.60
C THR A 314 11.38 -12.31 -17.71
N VAL A 315 11.16 -11.49 -16.66
CA VAL A 315 10.20 -10.39 -16.68
C VAL A 315 10.49 -9.40 -17.81
N PHE A 316 11.77 -8.99 -17.96
CA PHE A 316 12.18 -8.09 -19.04
C PHE A 316 12.05 -8.73 -20.42
N GLU A 317 12.52 -9.96 -20.61
CA GLU A 317 12.51 -10.66 -21.90
C GLU A 317 11.10 -10.99 -22.40
N LYS A 318 10.17 -11.29 -21.47
CA LYS A 318 8.78 -11.60 -21.82
C LYS A 318 7.90 -10.36 -22.01
N GLY A 319 8.42 -9.16 -21.73
CA GLY A 319 7.68 -7.90 -21.86
C GLY A 319 6.50 -7.84 -20.88
N TRP A 320 6.76 -8.05 -19.58
CA TRP A 320 5.74 -7.95 -18.53
C TRP A 320 5.54 -6.53 -18.02
N ILE A 321 6.34 -5.57 -18.48
CA ILE A 321 6.39 -4.20 -17.93
C ILE A 321 5.86 -3.20 -18.96
N ASP A 322 4.96 -2.32 -18.53
CA ASP A 322 4.59 -1.09 -19.25
C ASP A 322 5.22 0.11 -18.53
N ALA A 323 6.38 0.53 -19.04
CA ALA A 323 7.17 1.63 -18.49
C ALA A 323 7.14 2.89 -19.36
N GLU A 324 6.57 2.83 -20.57
CA GLU A 324 6.61 3.94 -21.53
C GLU A 324 5.89 5.16 -20.99
N ASN A 325 6.55 6.33 -21.08
CA ASN A 325 5.91 7.61 -20.78
C ASN A 325 5.11 8.07 -22.01
N ARG A 326 3.78 8.01 -21.94
CA ARG A 326 2.86 8.42 -23.01
C ARG A 326 1.59 9.07 -22.47
N PRO A 327 0.92 9.91 -23.28
CA PRO A 327 -0.37 10.47 -22.91
C PRO A 327 -1.42 9.40 -22.63
N SER A 328 -2.42 9.75 -21.84
CA SER A 328 -3.58 8.92 -21.49
C SER A 328 -3.28 7.67 -20.63
N LYS A 329 -2.06 7.48 -20.13
CA LYS A 329 -1.78 6.50 -19.07
C LYS A 329 -2.40 6.94 -17.75
N ALA A 330 -2.78 5.98 -16.92
CA ALA A 330 -3.09 6.26 -15.51
C ALA A 330 -1.83 6.75 -14.77
N GLU A 331 -2.03 7.44 -13.66
CA GLU A 331 -0.95 7.83 -12.75
C GLU A 331 -0.58 6.66 -11.81
N GLY A 332 0.66 6.69 -11.29
CA GLY A 332 1.15 5.73 -10.31
C GLY A 332 1.90 4.53 -10.91
N GLY A 333 2.14 3.53 -10.07
CA GLY A 333 2.74 2.24 -10.39
C GLY A 333 2.00 1.12 -9.66
N PHE A 334 1.99 -0.08 -10.23
CA PHE A 334 1.45 -1.27 -9.58
C PHE A 334 1.98 -2.55 -10.23
N CYS A 335 1.87 -3.65 -9.48
CA CYS A 335 2.12 -5.00 -9.98
C CYS A 335 0.86 -5.87 -9.86
N ALA A 336 0.24 -6.21 -10.98
CA ALA A 336 -0.90 -7.12 -11.05
C ALA A 336 -0.43 -8.59 -11.07
N SER A 337 -1.17 -9.47 -10.38
CA SER A 337 -0.89 -10.91 -10.32
C SER A 337 -1.82 -11.70 -11.24
N PHE A 338 -1.26 -12.62 -11.99
CA PHE A 338 -1.99 -13.52 -12.89
C PHE A 338 -1.75 -14.98 -12.47
N PRO A 339 -2.41 -15.45 -11.40
CA PRO A 339 -2.13 -16.75 -10.80
C PRO A 339 -2.46 -17.94 -11.72
N VAL A 340 -3.45 -17.82 -12.60
CA VAL A 340 -3.76 -18.87 -13.60
C VAL A 340 -2.64 -19.00 -14.62
N ALA A 341 -2.12 -17.85 -15.08
CA ALA A 341 -1.00 -17.80 -16.01
C ALA A 341 0.37 -18.00 -15.32
N LYS A 342 0.42 -17.90 -13.99
CA LYS A 342 1.66 -17.85 -13.18
C LYS A 342 2.61 -16.75 -13.65
N GLU A 343 2.07 -15.61 -13.96
CA GLU A 343 2.79 -14.42 -14.43
C GLU A 343 2.38 -13.18 -13.64
N SER A 344 3.11 -12.08 -13.80
CA SER A 344 2.73 -10.76 -13.30
C SER A 344 2.77 -9.73 -14.41
N ARG A 345 2.16 -8.57 -14.19
CA ARG A 345 2.30 -7.39 -15.06
C ARG A 345 2.60 -6.18 -14.19
N ILE A 346 3.62 -5.45 -14.59
CA ILE A 346 4.10 -4.25 -13.92
C ILE A 346 3.70 -3.04 -14.76
N PHE A 347 3.09 -2.06 -14.11
CA PHE A 347 2.73 -0.79 -14.69
C PHE A 347 3.49 0.33 -13.97
N MET A 348 4.07 1.24 -14.71
CA MET A 348 4.69 2.47 -14.20
C MET A 348 4.90 3.48 -15.33
N THR A 349 5.18 4.74 -15.01
CA THR A 349 5.66 5.72 -15.98
C THR A 349 7.12 6.03 -15.69
N TYR A 350 8.02 5.59 -16.58
CA TYR A 350 9.45 5.77 -16.44
C TYR A 350 9.88 7.11 -17.06
N ARG A 351 10.43 8.02 -16.24
CA ARG A 351 10.81 9.39 -16.61
C ARG A 351 12.33 9.61 -16.66
N GLU A 352 13.10 8.51 -16.69
CA GLU A 352 14.56 8.50 -16.85
C GLU A 352 15.33 9.12 -15.69
N ALA A 353 14.82 8.95 -14.47
CA ALA A 353 15.41 9.41 -13.22
C ALA A 353 15.66 8.25 -12.24
N TYR A 354 16.55 8.44 -11.26
CA TYR A 354 16.82 7.43 -10.23
C TYR A 354 15.57 7.01 -9.42
N PRO A 355 14.64 7.89 -9.04
CA PRO A 355 13.39 7.44 -8.41
C PRO A 355 12.61 6.40 -9.22
N ASP A 356 12.64 6.50 -10.57
CA ASP A 356 11.99 5.52 -11.42
C ASP A 356 12.68 4.15 -11.39
N VAL A 357 14.02 4.12 -11.19
CA VAL A 357 14.77 2.87 -11.00
C VAL A 357 14.35 2.19 -9.70
N VAL A 358 14.17 2.97 -8.65
CA VAL A 358 13.70 2.50 -7.33
C VAL A 358 12.27 1.96 -7.44
N THR A 359 11.37 2.69 -8.09
CA THR A 359 9.99 2.24 -8.35
C THR A 359 9.98 0.94 -9.17
N LEU A 360 10.83 0.82 -10.19
CA LEU A 360 10.94 -0.41 -10.98
C LEU A 360 11.39 -1.60 -10.13
N ALA A 361 12.35 -1.39 -9.22
CA ALA A 361 12.79 -2.42 -8.27
C ALA A 361 11.69 -2.81 -7.29
N HIS A 362 10.90 -1.85 -6.80
CA HIS A 362 9.72 -2.06 -5.97
C HIS A 362 8.72 -3.00 -6.64
N GLU A 363 8.29 -2.67 -7.84
CA GLU A 363 7.30 -3.47 -8.58
C GLU A 363 7.83 -4.87 -8.93
N LEU A 364 9.13 -4.99 -9.21
CA LEU A 364 9.79 -6.29 -9.38
C LEU A 364 9.79 -7.11 -8.08
N GLY A 365 9.86 -6.47 -6.93
CA GLY A 365 9.71 -7.11 -5.62
C GLY A 365 8.33 -7.74 -5.45
N HIS A 366 7.25 -7.04 -5.81
CA HIS A 366 5.90 -7.60 -5.83
C HIS A 366 5.77 -8.76 -6.82
N ALA A 367 6.34 -8.64 -8.02
CA ALA A 367 6.32 -9.71 -9.01
C ALA A 367 7.06 -10.97 -8.52
N TYR A 368 8.18 -10.79 -7.81
CA TYR A 368 8.90 -11.90 -7.20
C TYR A 368 8.13 -12.56 -6.07
N HIS A 369 7.47 -11.77 -5.23
CA HIS A 369 6.58 -12.28 -4.18
C HIS A 369 5.45 -13.12 -4.79
N ASN A 370 4.79 -12.62 -5.84
CA ASN A 370 3.75 -13.37 -6.55
C ASN A 370 4.28 -14.70 -7.12
N LEU A 371 5.50 -14.71 -7.70
CA LEU A 371 6.14 -15.95 -8.17
C LEU A 371 6.23 -17.01 -7.08
N LEU A 372 6.61 -16.62 -5.86
CA LEU A 372 6.75 -17.54 -4.72
C LEU A 372 5.41 -18.11 -4.25
N LEU A 373 4.32 -17.38 -4.49
CA LEU A 373 2.97 -17.77 -4.11
C LEU A 373 2.24 -18.60 -5.18
N HIS A 374 2.57 -18.47 -6.46
CA HIS A 374 1.82 -19.07 -7.57
C HIS A 374 1.70 -20.60 -7.55
N ASP A 375 2.51 -21.30 -6.76
CA ASP A 375 2.41 -22.77 -6.59
C ASP A 375 1.52 -23.19 -5.41
N LEU A 376 1.02 -22.23 -4.64
CA LEU A 376 0.07 -22.47 -3.55
C LEU A 376 -1.38 -22.47 -4.06
N PRO A 377 -2.32 -23.10 -3.35
CA PRO A 377 -3.74 -22.88 -3.56
C PRO A 377 -4.06 -21.39 -3.55
N PHE A 378 -5.02 -20.94 -4.36
CA PHE A 378 -5.25 -19.51 -4.55
C PHE A 378 -5.66 -18.79 -3.24
N LEU A 379 -6.48 -19.44 -2.41
CA LEU A 379 -6.88 -18.87 -1.13
C LEU A 379 -5.72 -18.68 -0.15
N ASP A 380 -4.66 -19.46 -0.29
CA ASP A 380 -3.43 -19.35 0.50
C ASP A 380 -2.44 -18.31 -0.07
N GLN A 381 -2.71 -17.75 -1.26
CA GLN A 381 -1.95 -16.64 -1.85
C GLN A 381 -2.42 -15.28 -1.34
N ILE A 382 -3.59 -15.21 -0.69
CA ILE A 382 -4.19 -13.96 -0.22
C ILE A 382 -3.44 -13.49 1.03
N LYS A 383 -2.69 -12.42 0.90
CA LYS A 383 -1.88 -11.81 1.95
C LYS A 383 -2.45 -10.47 2.41
N GLY A 384 -2.20 -10.09 3.66
CA GLY A 384 -2.50 -8.75 4.16
C GLY A 384 -1.56 -7.70 3.57
N THR A 385 -1.98 -6.44 3.58
CA THR A 385 -1.15 -5.31 3.09
C THR A 385 0.19 -5.24 3.83
N SER A 386 0.22 -5.53 5.14
CA SER A 386 1.43 -5.52 5.96
C SER A 386 2.55 -6.43 5.43
N SER A 387 2.22 -7.62 4.92
CA SER A 387 3.21 -8.55 4.36
C SER A 387 3.44 -8.33 2.87
N ALA A 388 2.52 -7.68 2.18
CA ALA A 388 2.61 -7.43 0.73
C ALA A 388 3.81 -6.55 0.39
N GLU A 389 4.10 -5.54 1.21
CA GLU A 389 5.17 -4.56 0.97
C GLU A 389 6.56 -5.02 1.38
N THR A 390 6.70 -6.18 2.03
CA THR A 390 8.01 -6.66 2.52
C THR A 390 9.00 -6.90 1.39
N ALA A 391 8.57 -7.50 0.28
CA ALA A 391 9.45 -7.78 -0.85
C ALA A 391 9.79 -6.52 -1.65
N SER A 392 8.81 -5.66 -1.89
CA SER A 392 8.96 -4.43 -2.68
C SER A 392 9.95 -3.46 -2.03
N THR A 393 9.77 -3.16 -0.74
CA THR A 393 10.65 -2.27 0.01
C THR A 393 12.05 -2.86 0.23
N PHE A 394 12.19 -4.20 0.30
CA PHE A 394 13.49 -4.85 0.31
C PHE A 394 14.28 -4.57 -0.98
N MET A 395 13.64 -4.69 -2.14
CA MET A 395 14.29 -4.45 -3.43
C MET A 395 14.62 -2.98 -3.66
N GLU A 396 13.82 -2.05 -3.14
CA GLU A 396 14.16 -0.63 -3.10
C GLU A 396 15.47 -0.39 -2.36
N ASN A 397 15.58 -0.88 -1.12
CA ASN A 397 16.78 -0.72 -0.31
C ASN A 397 18.02 -1.27 -1.01
N LEU A 398 17.90 -2.44 -1.66
CA LEU A 398 19.01 -3.09 -2.35
C LEU A 398 19.54 -2.22 -3.50
N VAL A 399 18.66 -1.59 -4.26
CA VAL A 399 19.04 -0.73 -5.38
C VAL A 399 19.55 0.62 -4.89
N LEU A 400 18.88 1.24 -3.91
CA LEU A 400 19.30 2.53 -3.33
C LEU A 400 20.69 2.45 -2.71
N ASP A 401 20.94 1.44 -1.90
CA ASP A 401 22.27 1.25 -1.28
C ASP A 401 23.37 1.10 -2.32
N ALA A 402 23.11 0.33 -3.36
CA ALA A 402 24.09 0.11 -4.42
C ALA A 402 24.40 1.41 -5.19
N VAL A 403 23.40 2.25 -5.42
CA VAL A 403 23.59 3.56 -6.05
C VAL A 403 24.36 4.50 -5.11
N ILE A 404 24.00 4.54 -3.83
CA ILE A 404 24.70 5.35 -2.81
C ILE A 404 26.17 4.96 -2.71
N GLU A 405 26.48 3.65 -2.69
CA GLU A 405 27.86 3.12 -2.61
C GLU A 405 28.73 3.51 -3.83
N GLN A 406 28.12 3.66 -5.01
CA GLN A 406 28.83 3.94 -6.27
C GLN A 406 28.84 5.42 -6.65
N SER A 407 28.06 6.25 -5.97
CA SER A 407 27.88 7.66 -6.30
C SER A 407 28.99 8.55 -5.74
N ALA A 408 29.32 9.62 -6.48
CA ALA A 408 30.22 10.69 -5.99
C ALA A 408 29.47 11.62 -5.01
N SER A 409 30.23 12.46 -4.29
CA SER A 409 29.76 13.21 -3.10
C SER A 409 28.37 13.87 -3.20
N GLU A 410 28.10 14.69 -4.23
CA GLU A 410 26.81 15.38 -4.37
C GLU A 410 25.68 14.41 -4.73
N GLU A 411 25.93 13.48 -5.64
CA GLU A 411 24.98 12.44 -6.04
C GLU A 411 24.68 11.49 -4.87
N LYS A 412 25.67 11.14 -4.07
CA LYS A 412 25.50 10.34 -2.86
C LYS A 412 24.56 11.01 -1.87
N LEU A 413 24.70 12.32 -1.65
CA LEU A 413 23.82 13.08 -0.76
C LEU A 413 22.39 13.15 -1.29
N ALA A 414 22.22 13.34 -2.60
CA ALA A 414 20.91 13.31 -3.23
C ALA A 414 20.21 11.94 -3.06
N MET A 415 20.95 10.84 -3.24
CA MET A 415 20.41 9.50 -3.06
C MET A 415 20.11 9.19 -1.58
N LEU A 416 20.92 9.69 -0.65
CA LEU A 416 20.64 9.59 0.79
C LEU A 416 19.36 10.35 1.15
N GLU A 417 19.15 11.55 0.60
CA GLU A 417 17.88 12.29 0.80
C GLU A 417 16.67 11.50 0.31
N ILE A 418 16.75 10.87 -0.86
CA ILE A 418 15.67 10.02 -1.39
C ILE A 418 15.41 8.86 -0.41
N LYS A 419 16.45 8.11 -0.02
CA LYS A 419 16.31 6.99 0.91
C LYS A 419 15.71 7.40 2.24
N ILE A 420 16.18 8.50 2.80
CA ILE A 420 15.70 9.00 4.10
C ILE A 420 14.26 9.53 3.99
N SER A 421 13.94 10.30 2.94
CA SER A 421 12.58 10.84 2.72
C SER A 421 11.56 9.71 2.57
N GLU A 422 11.84 8.69 1.77
CA GLU A 422 10.98 7.51 1.67
C GLU A 422 10.85 6.77 3.01
N GLY A 423 11.96 6.54 3.71
CA GLY A 423 11.92 5.92 5.04
C GLY A 423 11.10 6.73 6.05
N LEU A 424 11.27 8.05 6.10
CA LEU A 424 10.53 8.93 7.01
C LEU A 424 9.04 9.04 6.65
N LYS A 425 8.65 8.80 5.42
CA LYS A 425 7.26 8.64 5.05
C LYS A 425 6.63 7.44 5.79
N TYR A 426 7.31 6.28 5.78
CA TYR A 426 6.83 5.07 6.46
C TYR A 426 6.85 5.15 7.98
N VAL A 427 7.84 5.82 8.60
CA VAL A 427 7.98 5.87 10.07
C VAL A 427 7.54 7.21 10.69
N GLY A 428 7.24 8.20 9.89
CA GLY A 428 6.78 9.52 10.33
C GLY A 428 5.38 9.85 9.86
N THR A 429 5.24 10.16 8.58
CA THR A 429 3.96 10.60 8.00
C THR A 429 2.84 9.57 8.21
N ILE A 430 3.10 8.30 7.91
CA ILE A 430 2.12 7.23 8.04
C ILE A 430 1.70 6.99 9.51
N PRO A 431 2.61 6.84 10.49
CA PRO A 431 2.22 6.77 11.89
C PRO A 431 1.45 7.99 12.41
N ASN A 432 1.76 9.19 11.94
CA ASN A 432 0.99 10.39 12.31
C ASN A 432 -0.44 10.32 11.78
N MET A 433 -0.62 9.93 10.53
CA MET A 433 -1.95 9.72 9.94
C MET A 433 -2.74 8.65 10.71
N PHE A 434 -2.10 7.54 11.08
CA PHE A 434 -2.73 6.51 11.88
C PHE A 434 -3.16 7.01 13.27
N ARG A 435 -2.33 7.76 13.97
CA ARG A 435 -2.66 8.34 15.27
C ARG A 435 -3.77 9.40 15.18
N PHE A 436 -3.71 10.23 14.16
CA PHE A 436 -4.80 11.17 13.84
C PHE A 436 -6.12 10.41 13.69
N GLU A 437 -6.15 9.35 12.90
CA GLU A 437 -7.36 8.57 12.68
C GLU A 437 -7.86 7.92 13.98
N GLN A 438 -6.98 7.34 14.81
CA GLN A 438 -7.34 6.80 16.11
C GLN A 438 -7.99 7.86 17.03
N ARG A 439 -7.43 9.06 17.09
CA ARG A 439 -7.96 10.15 17.90
C ARG A 439 -9.29 10.66 17.36
N PHE A 440 -9.39 10.79 16.04
CA PHE A 440 -10.62 11.16 15.38
C PHE A 440 -11.75 10.15 15.67
N TYR A 441 -11.51 8.85 15.57
CA TYR A 441 -12.49 7.81 15.91
C TYR A 441 -12.86 7.84 17.39
N SER A 442 -11.90 8.12 18.28
CA SER A 442 -12.15 8.26 19.72
C SER A 442 -13.11 9.41 20.03
N GLU A 443 -12.90 10.58 19.44
CA GLU A 443 -13.77 11.74 19.61
C GLU A 443 -15.12 11.54 18.90
N ARG A 444 -15.13 10.93 17.71
CA ARG A 444 -16.34 10.65 16.94
C ARG A 444 -17.32 9.71 17.66
N ARG A 445 -16.87 8.85 18.55
CA ARG A 445 -17.74 8.04 19.43
C ARG A 445 -18.67 8.89 20.29
N GLN A 446 -18.27 10.10 20.64
CA GLN A 446 -19.04 11.00 21.49
C GLN A 446 -19.97 11.90 20.67
N GLY A 447 -19.75 12.01 19.36
CA GLY A 447 -20.56 12.83 18.47
C GLY A 447 -19.77 13.26 17.21
N PRO A 448 -20.40 13.99 16.29
CA PRO A 448 -19.71 14.55 15.13
C PRO A 448 -18.60 15.50 15.55
N VAL A 449 -17.44 15.39 14.88
CA VAL A 449 -16.24 16.23 15.11
C VAL A 449 -16.26 17.36 14.11
N SER A 450 -16.09 18.60 14.55
CA SER A 450 -16.06 19.77 13.66
C SER A 450 -14.82 19.78 12.77
N SER A 451 -14.91 20.44 11.63
CA SER A 451 -13.78 20.62 10.70
C SER A 451 -12.58 21.30 11.35
N ASP A 452 -12.80 22.29 12.23
CA ASP A 452 -11.74 22.94 13.00
C ASP A 452 -11.04 21.95 13.94
N ARG A 453 -11.81 21.09 14.64
CA ARG A 453 -11.23 20.09 15.53
C ARG A 453 -10.47 19.01 14.77
N ILE A 454 -10.95 18.60 13.60
CA ILE A 454 -10.24 17.65 12.72
C ILE A 454 -8.89 18.24 12.28
N ALA A 455 -8.88 19.50 11.85
CA ALA A 455 -7.65 20.21 11.48
C ALA A 455 -6.69 20.35 12.68
N GLU A 456 -7.20 20.61 13.88
CA GLU A 456 -6.40 20.68 15.09
C GLU A 456 -5.78 19.32 15.45
N LEU A 457 -6.54 18.22 15.37
CA LEU A 457 -6.02 16.88 15.60
C LEU A 457 -4.86 16.54 14.65
N MET A 458 -4.95 16.94 13.38
CA MET A 458 -3.89 16.75 12.41
C MET A 458 -2.63 17.55 12.78
N ARG A 459 -2.80 18.84 13.13
CA ARG A 459 -1.68 19.68 13.58
C ARG A 459 -1.00 19.13 14.83
N GLU A 460 -1.77 18.64 15.81
CA GLU A 460 -1.23 18.08 17.05
C GLU A 460 -0.36 16.84 16.80
N GLU A 461 -0.73 15.96 15.85
CA GLU A 461 0.09 14.79 15.53
C GLU A 461 1.34 15.18 14.72
N ASP A 462 1.24 16.10 13.78
CA ASP A 462 2.41 16.62 13.06
C ASP A 462 3.36 17.36 14.04
N ALA A 463 2.85 18.22 14.91
CA ALA A 463 3.67 18.89 15.93
C ALA A 463 4.35 17.89 16.88
N ARG A 464 3.68 16.79 17.22
CA ARG A 464 4.26 15.70 18.02
C ARG A 464 5.47 15.05 17.31
N PHE A 465 5.44 14.87 16.00
CA PHE A 465 6.52 14.23 15.23
C PHE A 465 7.63 15.21 14.88
N TYR A 466 7.28 16.35 14.31
CA TYR A 466 8.26 17.33 13.83
C TYR A 466 8.83 18.22 14.97
N GLY A 467 8.14 18.33 16.12
CA GLY A 467 8.56 19.23 17.19
C GLY A 467 8.64 20.68 16.72
N ASP A 468 9.76 21.33 17.02
CA ASP A 468 10.02 22.73 16.64
C ASP A 468 10.60 22.88 15.21
N VAL A 469 10.69 21.78 14.43
CA VAL A 469 11.20 21.82 13.05
C VAL A 469 10.30 22.63 12.15
N LEU A 470 8.98 22.53 12.31
CA LEU A 470 8.00 23.26 11.52
C LEU A 470 7.40 24.44 12.28
N THR A 471 7.34 25.60 11.63
CA THR A 471 6.56 26.74 12.13
C THR A 471 5.07 26.52 11.92
N GLU A 472 4.69 25.91 10.80
CA GLU A 472 3.29 25.58 10.51
C GLU A 472 3.15 24.22 9.80
N PRO A 473 2.53 23.20 10.47
CA PRO A 473 2.18 21.94 9.84
C PRO A 473 0.94 22.08 8.95
N ASP A 474 0.74 21.12 8.02
CA ASP A 474 -0.43 21.09 7.14
C ASP A 474 -1.72 20.73 7.91
N PRO A 475 -2.68 21.64 8.03
CA PRO A 475 -3.93 21.36 8.73
C PRO A 475 -4.95 20.58 7.88
N TYR A 476 -4.70 20.40 6.58
CA TYR A 476 -5.67 19.89 5.60
C TYR A 476 -5.27 18.57 4.95
N LYS A 477 -4.19 17.93 5.40
CA LYS A 477 -3.76 16.60 4.94
C LYS A 477 -4.91 15.58 4.96
N TRP A 478 -5.79 15.66 5.94
CA TRP A 478 -6.96 14.81 6.06
C TRP A 478 -7.99 14.96 4.92
N ILE A 479 -7.96 16.05 4.15
CA ILE A 479 -8.85 16.26 3.01
C ILE A 479 -8.39 15.46 1.79
N PHE A 480 -7.09 15.43 1.49
CA PHE A 480 -6.61 14.82 0.25
C PHE A 480 -6.08 13.39 0.42
N VAL A 481 -5.90 12.91 1.65
CA VAL A 481 -5.51 11.53 1.90
C VAL A 481 -6.73 10.62 1.83
N GLY A 482 -6.95 10.00 0.67
CA GLY A 482 -8.10 9.14 0.39
C GLY A 482 -8.26 7.97 1.36
N HIS A 483 -7.16 7.46 1.94
CA HIS A 483 -7.18 6.37 2.90
C HIS A 483 -8.10 6.59 4.11
N PHE A 484 -8.34 7.84 4.52
CA PHE A 484 -9.26 8.13 5.62
C PHE A 484 -10.73 7.94 5.25
N TYR A 485 -11.03 7.94 3.95
CA TYR A 485 -12.37 7.83 3.39
C TYR A 485 -12.67 6.44 2.82
N ASP A 486 -11.67 5.55 2.83
CA ASP A 486 -11.83 4.16 2.38
C ASP A 486 -12.84 3.42 3.25
N THR A 487 -13.90 2.90 2.64
CA THR A 487 -14.98 2.20 3.33
C THR A 487 -14.70 0.71 3.50
N GLU A 488 -13.74 0.15 2.79
CA GLU A 488 -13.35 -1.26 2.90
C GLU A 488 -12.20 -1.48 3.90
N LYS A 489 -11.23 -0.54 3.97
CA LYS A 489 -9.99 -0.70 4.73
C LYS A 489 -9.81 0.41 5.78
N PRO A 490 -10.27 0.21 7.03
CA PRO A 490 -10.05 1.19 8.10
C PRO A 490 -8.57 1.26 8.48
N PHE A 491 -8.11 2.45 8.85
CA PHE A 491 -6.72 2.67 9.29
C PHE A 491 -5.68 2.18 8.27
N TYR A 492 -5.99 2.29 6.99
CA TYR A 492 -5.27 1.66 5.87
C TYR A 492 -3.80 2.06 5.77
N ASN A 493 -3.38 3.13 6.43
CA ASN A 493 -2.02 3.63 6.37
C ASN A 493 -1.00 2.74 7.11
N ILE A 494 -1.30 2.27 8.34
CA ILE A 494 -0.30 1.63 9.21
C ILE A 494 0.28 0.30 8.71
N PRO A 495 -0.42 -0.53 7.92
CA PRO A 495 0.14 -1.73 7.33
C PRO A 495 1.42 -1.50 6.51
N TYR A 496 1.54 -0.35 5.85
CA TYR A 496 2.75 0.00 5.10
C TYR A 496 3.99 0.16 5.99
N THR A 497 3.82 0.77 7.19
CA THR A 497 4.91 0.87 8.18
C THR A 497 5.38 -0.51 8.63
N VAL A 498 4.45 -1.45 8.85
CA VAL A 498 4.80 -2.83 9.25
C VAL A 498 5.61 -3.51 8.16
N GLY A 499 5.15 -3.45 6.91
CA GLY A 499 5.84 -4.06 5.77
C GLY A 499 7.25 -3.49 5.55
N TYR A 500 7.39 -2.16 5.62
CA TYR A 500 8.67 -1.47 5.52
C TYR A 500 9.65 -1.90 6.62
N LEU A 501 9.21 -1.90 7.88
CA LEU A 501 10.09 -2.25 9.00
C LEU A 501 10.42 -3.74 9.03
N LEU A 502 9.52 -4.62 8.66
CA LEU A 502 9.81 -6.05 8.52
C LEU A 502 10.86 -6.30 7.43
N SER A 503 10.73 -5.62 6.30
CA SER A 503 11.74 -5.62 5.24
C SER A 503 13.11 -5.16 5.74
N ASN A 504 13.14 -4.04 6.44
CA ASN A 504 14.37 -3.46 6.97
C ASN A 504 15.05 -4.34 8.02
N HIS A 505 14.27 -5.06 8.82
CA HIS A 505 14.82 -6.01 9.80
C HIS A 505 15.56 -7.16 9.11
N LEU A 506 14.96 -7.71 8.05
CA LEU A 506 15.56 -8.79 7.26
C LEU A 506 16.77 -8.34 6.42
N TYR A 507 16.77 -7.09 6.02
CA TYR A 507 17.67 -6.57 4.98
C TYR A 507 19.17 -6.77 5.28
N PRO A 508 19.70 -6.43 6.48
CA PRO A 508 21.16 -6.53 6.76
C PRO A 508 21.69 -7.96 6.65
N GLU A 509 20.93 -8.94 7.13
CA GLU A 509 21.33 -10.35 7.13
C GLU A 509 21.19 -10.95 5.72
N VAL A 510 20.06 -10.74 5.08
CA VAL A 510 19.77 -11.28 3.76
C VAL A 510 20.70 -10.70 2.69
N LYS A 511 21.06 -9.40 2.77
CA LYS A 511 22.03 -8.76 1.86
C LYS A 511 23.41 -9.44 1.91
N GLN A 512 23.80 -10.04 3.03
CA GLN A 512 25.11 -10.62 3.25
C GLN A 512 25.15 -12.14 3.04
N SER A 513 24.01 -12.82 2.98
CA SER A 513 23.93 -14.29 2.99
C SER A 513 22.91 -14.83 2.00
N ASN A 514 23.40 -15.58 1.00
CA ASN A 514 22.54 -16.37 0.10
C ASN A 514 21.68 -17.40 0.86
N GLU A 515 22.19 -17.90 2.00
CA GLU A 515 21.45 -18.83 2.85
C GLU A 515 20.29 -18.14 3.55
N ALA A 516 20.46 -16.91 4.02
CA ALA A 516 19.37 -16.11 4.60
C ALA A 516 18.32 -15.76 3.55
N PHE A 517 18.72 -15.46 2.31
CA PHE A 517 17.77 -15.22 1.22
C PHE A 517 16.86 -16.43 0.98
N THR A 518 17.42 -17.62 0.87
CA THR A 518 16.64 -18.84 0.58
C THR A 518 16.04 -19.50 1.81
N GLY A 519 16.61 -19.31 3.01
CA GLY A 519 16.21 -19.93 4.26
C GLY A 519 15.30 -19.09 5.15
N GLN A 520 15.28 -17.76 4.95
CA GLN A 520 14.45 -16.85 5.74
C GLN A 520 13.53 -16.01 4.85
N PHE A 521 14.09 -15.23 3.92
CA PHE A 521 13.33 -14.27 3.12
C PHE A 521 12.30 -14.92 2.20
N GLU A 522 12.72 -15.86 1.33
CA GLU A 522 11.76 -16.56 0.45
C GLU A 522 10.70 -17.35 1.22
N PRO A 523 11.04 -18.15 2.27
CA PRO A 523 10.04 -18.86 3.07
C PRO A 523 9.05 -17.93 3.77
N LEU A 524 9.49 -16.77 4.30
CA LEU A 524 8.60 -15.77 4.89
C LEU A 524 7.61 -15.25 3.86
N LEU A 525 8.09 -14.85 2.68
CA LEU A 525 7.22 -14.36 1.60
C LEU A 525 6.23 -15.45 1.17
N ARG A 526 6.66 -16.70 1.07
CA ARG A 526 5.80 -17.83 0.70
C ARG A 526 4.73 -18.12 1.76
N ALA A 527 5.03 -17.91 3.05
CA ALA A 527 4.08 -18.11 4.15
C ALA A 527 3.13 -16.93 4.38
N SER A 528 3.34 -15.79 3.73
CA SER A 528 2.62 -14.53 3.99
C SER A 528 1.11 -14.59 3.80
N GLY A 529 0.61 -15.55 3.01
CA GLY A 529 -0.82 -15.82 2.85
C GLY A 529 -1.40 -16.83 3.87
N GLN A 530 -0.56 -17.43 4.69
CA GLN A 530 -0.91 -18.56 5.57
C GLN A 530 -0.49 -18.34 7.05
N ALA A 531 -0.15 -17.11 7.43
CA ALA A 531 0.32 -16.80 8.78
C ALA A 531 -0.03 -15.36 9.18
N THR A 532 -0.03 -15.11 10.47
CA THR A 532 -0.06 -13.74 11.02
C THR A 532 1.33 -13.10 10.93
N ILE A 533 1.39 -11.79 11.08
CA ILE A 533 2.68 -11.05 11.13
C ILE A 533 3.56 -11.59 12.28
N GLU A 534 2.95 -11.89 13.43
CA GLU A 534 3.64 -12.44 14.59
C GLU A 534 4.25 -13.82 14.28
N GLU A 535 3.47 -14.72 13.69
CA GLU A 535 3.94 -16.06 13.30
C GLU A 535 5.06 -15.96 12.24
N LEU A 536 4.97 -15.03 11.29
CA LEU A 536 6.04 -14.79 10.31
C LEU A 536 7.34 -14.32 10.99
N ILE A 537 7.24 -13.40 11.96
CA ILE A 537 8.39 -12.90 12.70
C ILE A 537 9.01 -14.02 13.55
N GLU A 538 8.22 -14.73 14.34
CA GLU A 538 8.69 -15.80 15.22
C GLU A 538 9.33 -16.96 14.44
N GLN A 539 8.78 -17.30 13.29
CA GLN A 539 9.23 -18.48 12.53
C GLN A 539 10.42 -18.20 11.61
N TYR A 540 10.52 -17.01 11.01
CA TYR A 540 11.48 -16.71 9.95
C TYR A 540 12.48 -15.60 10.28
N VAL A 541 12.24 -14.82 11.34
CA VAL A 541 13.06 -13.65 11.67
C VAL A 541 13.71 -13.78 13.06
N ASP A 542 13.33 -14.80 13.83
CA ASP A 542 13.82 -15.06 15.20
C ASP A 542 13.66 -13.83 16.12
N GLY A 543 12.44 -13.25 16.15
CA GLY A 543 12.14 -12.02 16.87
C GLY A 543 10.87 -12.09 17.72
N GLU A 544 10.76 -11.16 18.67
CA GLU A 544 9.58 -10.98 19.51
C GLU A 544 8.77 -9.78 18.96
N PRO A 545 7.62 -9.99 18.28
CA PRO A 545 6.88 -8.94 17.58
C PRO A 545 6.30 -7.84 18.50
N ASP A 546 6.12 -8.13 19.78
CA ASP A 546 5.67 -7.19 20.81
C ASP A 546 6.84 -6.48 21.56
N SER A 547 8.09 -6.78 21.18
CA SER A 547 9.30 -6.16 21.71
C SER A 547 9.65 -4.85 21.01
N ILE A 548 9.84 -3.78 21.77
CA ILE A 548 10.36 -2.51 21.25
C ILE A 548 11.74 -2.69 20.62
N THR A 549 12.57 -3.56 21.21
CA THR A 549 13.95 -3.83 20.73
C THR A 549 13.95 -4.42 19.32
N PHE A 550 13.02 -5.32 19.01
CA PHE A 550 12.86 -5.86 17.66
C PHE A 550 12.63 -4.75 16.63
N TRP A 551 11.69 -3.85 16.91
CA TRP A 551 11.38 -2.74 16.02
C TRP A 551 12.45 -1.65 15.96
N GLN A 552 13.27 -1.50 17.02
CA GLN A 552 14.47 -0.65 16.97
C GLN A 552 15.51 -1.19 16.00
N GLN A 553 15.74 -2.51 16.01
CA GLN A 553 16.62 -3.15 15.02
C GLN A 553 16.09 -2.97 13.59
N ALA A 554 14.78 -3.04 13.40
CA ALA A 554 14.14 -2.77 12.12
C ALA A 554 14.31 -1.31 11.63
N LEU A 555 14.56 -0.36 12.51
CA LEU A 555 14.83 1.04 12.16
C LEU A 555 16.28 1.29 11.76
N GLU A 556 17.24 0.42 12.11
CA GLU A 556 18.69 0.63 11.93
C GLU A 556 19.11 1.03 10.50
N PRO A 557 18.57 0.44 9.40
CA PRO A 557 18.94 0.86 8.05
C PRO A 557 18.62 2.33 7.76
N LEU A 558 17.51 2.84 8.31
CA LEU A 558 17.12 4.24 8.18
C LEU A 558 17.94 5.14 9.10
N LEU A 559 18.15 4.73 10.36
CA LEU A 559 18.94 5.48 11.33
C LEU A 559 20.38 5.66 10.84
N SER A 560 21.00 4.59 10.34
CA SER A 560 22.34 4.63 9.74
C SER A 560 22.43 5.56 8.53
N ALA A 561 21.39 5.60 7.67
CA ALA A 561 21.34 6.53 6.54
C ALA A 561 21.26 7.99 7.01
N ILE A 562 20.48 8.28 8.04
CA ILE A 562 20.37 9.61 8.64
C ILE A 562 21.70 10.03 9.26
N GLU A 563 22.34 9.16 10.05
CA GLU A 563 23.64 9.44 10.66
C GLU A 563 24.72 9.73 9.60
N MET A 564 24.75 8.92 8.54
CA MET A 564 25.64 9.15 7.39
C MET A 564 25.41 10.52 6.75
N TYR A 565 24.14 10.89 6.50
CA TYR A 565 23.79 12.20 5.94
C TYR A 565 24.25 13.34 6.85
N LEU A 566 23.99 13.25 8.16
CA LEU A 566 24.41 14.24 9.15
C LEU A 566 25.94 14.40 9.20
N GLN A 567 26.66 13.30 9.10
CA GLN A 567 28.14 13.28 9.07
C GLN A 567 28.69 13.90 7.79
N GLU A 568 28.21 13.46 6.63
CA GLU A 568 28.69 13.94 5.31
C GLU A 568 28.38 15.43 5.09
N THR A 569 27.32 15.94 5.68
CA THR A 569 26.90 17.34 5.56
C THR A 569 27.44 18.24 6.69
N ALA A 570 28.20 17.71 7.65
CA ALA A 570 28.67 18.49 8.80
C ALA A 570 29.53 19.71 8.41
N GLY A 571 30.35 19.59 7.37
CA GLY A 571 31.19 20.66 6.86
C GLY A 571 30.52 21.62 5.87
N LEU A 572 29.24 21.43 5.56
CA LEU A 572 28.50 22.27 4.62
C LEU A 572 27.66 23.35 5.32
N ILE A 573 27.68 23.37 6.66
CA ILE A 573 26.97 24.35 7.48
C ILE A 573 28.01 25.29 8.07
N ASP A 574 28.08 26.50 7.57
CA ASP A 574 28.79 27.61 8.17
C ASP A 574 27.83 28.57 8.89
#